data_e85250c200e563c71c2e56d7c0920d78
#
_entry.id   e85250c200e563c71c2e56d7c0920d78
#
_cell.length_a   1.000
_cell.length_b   1.000
_cell.length_c   1.000
_cell.angle_alpha   90.00
_cell.angle_beta   90.00
_cell.angle_gamma   90.00
#
_symmetry.space_group_name_H-M   'P 1'
#
loop_
_entity.id
_entity.type
_entity.pdbx_description
1 polymer ?
#
loop_
_entity_poly.entity_id
_entity_poly.type
_entity_poly.pdbx_seq_one_letter_code
_entity_poly.pdbx_strand_id
1 'polypeptide(L)'
;MTGVLGIHHVTAIASDPQRNLDFYVGLLGLRLVKRTVNFDDPETYHLYFGDEVGTPGSIMTFFPWPGARPGRQGTGQVAVTSFAVLPRALGFWVERLVRHGIRFEGPTKQVISFTDHDGLMLEIVAHAGAEARPAWGEAPGIAREHAIHGFHGVTIWAEQGEATERVLVDTLGFRPVHEDGTTRRFAVGDGGPGTLVDVRSVGGFVHGAGGGGTVHHVAWRVPDDGAQLQMRERVRQTGLDPTPVIDRNYFHSVYFREPGGVLFELATDPPGFAIDEPVARLGEGLMLPRQYEAHRPQIEAILPPIHLPVPASAATLLTSTTGPEDVSGDALGFIHRYIPPAAGAELASGTTLLLLHGTGGDEEDLLPLGRALLPGAGLLSPRGKVLERGAPRFFRRLAEGVFDQEDLARRTEELAQFIEAAAKTYELDRDGIVAVGFSNGANIAASLLLSRPGLLRGAVLLSPMVPFEPDAPPDLTGTSVFIGAGRADSIAPPEQAEHLAEMLQRAGAAVTVHWESGGHTLTDGEVDAARQWLWQSVVERPQERRMPIGKED
;
A
#
# COMPACT_ATOMS: atom_id res chain seq x y z
N MET A 1 -18.03 -2.27 39.91
CA MET A 1 -18.75 -2.52 38.63
C MET A 1 -17.68 -2.62 37.55
N THR A 2 -17.61 -3.74 36.86
CA THR A 2 -16.63 -3.96 35.78
C THR A 2 -17.02 -3.15 34.56
N GLY A 3 -16.12 -2.29 34.08
CA GLY A 3 -16.22 -1.59 32.79
C GLY A 3 -15.85 -2.51 31.63
N VAL A 4 -15.70 -1.94 30.43
CA VAL A 4 -15.09 -2.65 29.29
C VAL A 4 -13.62 -2.97 29.57
N LEU A 5 -13.02 -3.90 28.81
CA LEU A 5 -11.65 -4.36 29.03
C LEU A 5 -10.62 -3.63 28.15
N GLY A 6 -11.06 -2.76 27.24
CA GLY A 6 -10.24 -2.07 26.26
C GLY A 6 -10.86 -2.11 24.88
N ILE A 7 -10.04 -1.91 23.84
CA ILE A 7 -10.42 -2.02 22.44
C ILE A 7 -10.52 -3.50 22.07
N HIS A 8 -11.63 -3.91 21.42
CA HIS A 8 -11.76 -5.22 20.79
C HIS A 8 -11.23 -5.17 19.34
N HIS A 9 -11.81 -4.30 18.53
CA HIS A 9 -11.41 -4.08 17.14
C HIS A 9 -11.74 -2.65 16.69
N VAL A 10 -11.15 -2.27 15.56
CA VAL A 10 -11.50 -1.04 14.83
C VAL A 10 -11.88 -1.45 13.41
N THR A 11 -13.04 -0.99 12.93
CA THR A 11 -13.53 -1.22 11.57
C THR A 11 -13.45 0.07 10.76
N ALA A 12 -12.84 0.01 9.60
CA ALA A 12 -12.72 1.13 8.68
C ALA A 12 -13.27 0.79 7.28
N ILE A 13 -13.38 1.81 6.44
CA ILE A 13 -13.83 1.69 5.06
C ILE A 13 -12.61 1.84 4.16
N ALA A 14 -12.43 0.92 3.20
CA ALA A 14 -11.40 0.99 2.16
C ALA A 14 -12.04 1.08 0.77
N SER A 15 -11.30 1.59 -0.21
CA SER A 15 -11.76 1.75 -1.60
C SER A 15 -11.40 0.55 -2.49
N ASP A 16 -10.41 -0.27 -2.08
CA ASP A 16 -9.89 -1.39 -2.86
C ASP A 16 -9.41 -2.54 -1.96
N PRO A 17 -9.91 -3.77 -2.13
CA PRO A 17 -9.57 -4.89 -1.26
C PRO A 17 -8.12 -5.39 -1.43
N GLN A 18 -7.54 -5.34 -2.65
CA GLN A 18 -6.15 -5.79 -2.85
C GLN A 18 -5.16 -4.80 -2.25
N ARG A 19 -5.33 -3.50 -2.51
CA ARG A 19 -4.48 -2.46 -1.91
C ARG A 19 -4.57 -2.46 -0.39
N ASN A 20 -5.76 -2.73 0.15
CA ASN A 20 -5.97 -2.87 1.59
C ASN A 20 -5.18 -4.07 2.14
N LEU A 21 -5.26 -5.23 1.48
CA LEU A 21 -4.51 -6.43 1.84
C LEU A 21 -2.99 -6.18 1.76
N ASP A 22 -2.51 -5.60 0.65
CA ASP A 22 -1.09 -5.31 0.44
C ASP A 22 -0.53 -4.35 1.51
N PHE A 23 -1.34 -3.40 1.97
CA PHE A 23 -0.93 -2.47 3.02
C PHE A 23 -0.90 -3.14 4.39
N TYR A 24 -1.99 -3.79 4.82
CA TYR A 24 -2.08 -4.33 6.18
C TYR A 24 -1.30 -5.62 6.38
N VAL A 25 -1.21 -6.47 5.38
CA VAL A 25 -0.35 -7.67 5.42
C VAL A 25 1.06 -7.36 4.91
N GLY A 26 1.19 -6.74 3.75
CA GLY A 26 2.48 -6.52 3.10
C GLY A 26 3.34 -5.47 3.80
N LEU A 27 2.79 -4.29 4.09
CA LEU A 27 3.54 -3.20 4.76
C LEU A 27 3.52 -3.35 6.28
N LEU A 28 2.35 -3.45 6.92
CA LEU A 28 2.25 -3.48 8.38
C LEU A 28 2.54 -4.86 8.98
N GLY A 29 2.50 -5.93 8.18
CA GLY A 29 2.81 -7.27 8.62
C GLY A 29 1.80 -7.85 9.60
N LEU A 30 0.54 -7.43 9.53
CA LEU A 30 -0.54 -8.07 10.25
C LEU A 30 -0.94 -9.37 9.53
N ARG A 31 -1.42 -10.35 10.27
CA ARG A 31 -2.00 -11.54 9.65
C ARG A 31 -3.41 -11.24 9.15
N LEU A 32 -3.76 -11.67 7.94
CA LEU A 32 -5.18 -11.79 7.55
C LEU A 32 -5.76 -12.98 8.31
N VAL A 33 -6.55 -12.72 9.35
CA VAL A 33 -7.11 -13.77 10.23
C VAL A 33 -8.48 -14.25 9.77
N LYS A 34 -9.18 -13.43 8.96
CA LYS A 34 -10.45 -13.85 8.38
C LYS A 34 -10.74 -13.10 7.07
N ARG A 35 -11.19 -13.86 6.07
CA ARG A 35 -11.75 -13.38 4.82
C ARG A 35 -13.20 -13.82 4.73
N THR A 36 -14.13 -12.88 4.86
CA THR A 36 -15.58 -13.13 4.78
C THR A 36 -16.25 -11.99 4.01
N VAL A 37 -17.58 -11.96 4.02
CA VAL A 37 -18.37 -10.87 3.44
C VAL A 37 -19.01 -10.03 4.54
N ASN A 38 -19.36 -8.80 4.20
CA ASN A 38 -20.16 -7.98 5.08
C ASN A 38 -21.54 -8.65 5.32
N PHE A 39 -21.92 -8.80 6.58
CA PHE A 39 -23.14 -9.52 6.97
C PHE A 39 -24.43 -8.84 6.48
N ASP A 40 -24.35 -7.52 6.22
CA ASP A 40 -25.47 -6.69 5.80
C ASP A 40 -25.40 -6.38 4.27
N ASP A 41 -24.26 -6.68 3.61
CA ASP A 41 -23.99 -6.47 2.19
C ASP A 41 -23.04 -7.56 1.65
N PRO A 42 -23.54 -8.75 1.28
CA PRO A 42 -22.70 -9.91 0.93
C PRO A 42 -21.92 -9.76 -0.38
N GLU A 43 -22.12 -8.69 -1.14
CA GLU A 43 -21.35 -8.36 -2.34
C GLU A 43 -20.01 -7.67 -2.01
N THR A 44 -19.79 -7.38 -0.73
CA THR A 44 -18.59 -6.70 -0.22
C THR A 44 -17.82 -7.59 0.74
N TYR A 45 -16.49 -7.66 0.59
CA TYR A 45 -15.64 -8.34 1.57
C TYR A 45 -15.75 -7.70 2.96
N HIS A 46 -15.53 -8.53 3.98
CA HIS A 46 -15.13 -8.09 5.32
C HIS A 46 -13.80 -8.76 5.64
N LEU A 47 -12.73 -7.97 5.66
CA LEU A 47 -11.38 -8.44 5.89
C LEU A 47 -10.97 -8.11 7.34
N TYR A 48 -10.39 -9.08 8.03
CA TYR A 48 -9.92 -8.94 9.41
C TYR A 48 -8.42 -9.20 9.48
N PHE A 49 -7.68 -8.23 9.98
CA PHE A 49 -6.23 -8.30 10.17
C PHE A 49 -5.92 -8.25 11.66
N GLY A 50 -4.91 -8.99 12.11
CA GLY A 50 -4.57 -9.01 13.54
C GLY A 50 -3.23 -9.69 13.82
N ASP A 51 -3.08 -10.15 15.05
CA ASP A 51 -2.00 -11.03 15.46
C ASP A 51 -2.22 -12.47 14.94
N GLU A 52 -1.52 -13.46 15.52
CA GLU A 52 -1.56 -14.86 15.06
C GLU A 52 -2.98 -15.44 14.98
N VAL A 53 -3.88 -15.07 15.89
CA VAL A 53 -5.24 -15.65 16.00
C VAL A 53 -6.36 -14.59 15.94
N GLY A 54 -6.02 -13.31 15.77
CA GLY A 54 -6.99 -12.21 15.91
C GLY A 54 -7.42 -12.02 17.36
N THR A 55 -6.45 -11.92 18.28
CA THR A 55 -6.75 -11.66 19.69
C THR A 55 -7.46 -10.31 19.83
N PRO A 56 -8.55 -10.20 20.65
CA PRO A 56 -9.19 -8.92 20.92
C PRO A 56 -8.20 -7.84 21.34
N GLY A 57 -8.26 -6.68 20.67
CA GLY A 57 -7.29 -5.61 20.81
C GLY A 57 -6.15 -5.61 19.78
N SER A 58 -6.11 -6.61 18.88
CA SER A 58 -5.21 -6.60 17.72
C SER A 58 -5.94 -6.46 16.38
N ILE A 59 -7.26 -6.53 16.37
CA ILE A 59 -8.08 -6.76 15.17
C ILE A 59 -8.41 -5.44 14.48
N MET A 60 -7.76 -5.14 13.35
CA MET A 60 -8.14 -4.10 12.41
C MET A 60 -8.98 -4.71 11.29
N THR A 61 -10.20 -4.16 11.04
CA THR A 61 -11.09 -4.74 10.04
C THR A 61 -11.54 -3.73 9.01
N PHE A 62 -11.91 -4.21 7.82
CA PHE A 62 -12.29 -3.36 6.71
C PHE A 62 -13.51 -3.84 5.94
N PHE A 63 -14.32 -2.86 5.52
CA PHE A 63 -15.28 -2.99 4.44
C PHE A 63 -14.68 -2.34 3.19
N PRO A 64 -14.02 -3.09 2.29
CA PRO A 64 -13.49 -2.54 1.06
C PRO A 64 -14.59 -2.48 -0.01
N TRP A 65 -15.24 -1.32 -0.14
CA TRP A 65 -16.20 -1.04 -1.20
C TRP A 65 -15.47 -0.54 -2.46
N PRO A 66 -15.42 -1.32 -3.55
CA PRO A 66 -14.78 -0.88 -4.79
C PRO A 66 -15.36 0.44 -5.28
N GLY A 67 -14.48 1.44 -5.50
CA GLY A 67 -14.91 2.76 -5.92
C GLY A 67 -15.60 3.62 -4.84
N ALA A 68 -15.46 3.26 -3.56
CA ALA A 68 -15.93 4.11 -2.46
C ALA A 68 -15.38 5.53 -2.60
N ARG A 69 -16.25 6.52 -2.47
CA ARG A 69 -15.80 7.92 -2.44
C ARG A 69 -14.90 8.14 -1.23
N PRO A 70 -13.84 8.96 -1.36
CA PRO A 70 -13.03 9.34 -0.21
C PRO A 70 -13.92 9.93 0.90
N GLY A 71 -13.72 9.47 2.12
CA GLY A 71 -14.33 10.07 3.30
C GLY A 71 -13.71 11.42 3.62
N ARG A 72 -14.26 12.11 4.59
CA ARG A 72 -13.70 13.35 5.11
C ARG A 72 -13.45 13.23 6.60
N GLN A 73 -12.20 13.40 6.99
CA GLN A 73 -11.83 13.47 8.40
C GLN A 73 -12.49 14.69 9.07
N GLY A 74 -12.98 14.53 10.28
CA GLY A 74 -13.65 15.61 10.99
C GLY A 74 -14.13 15.22 12.39
N THR A 75 -14.92 16.09 12.99
CA THR A 75 -15.52 15.80 14.30
C THR A 75 -16.57 14.69 14.21
N GLY A 76 -16.77 13.96 15.32
CA GLY A 76 -17.70 12.84 15.39
C GLY A 76 -17.16 11.53 14.80
N GLN A 77 -15.83 11.38 14.73
CA GLN A 77 -15.16 10.19 14.20
C GLN A 77 -14.00 9.75 15.10
N VAL A 78 -13.65 8.46 15.04
CA VAL A 78 -12.31 8.02 15.38
C VAL A 78 -11.41 8.47 14.25
N ALA A 79 -10.56 9.46 14.53
CA ALA A 79 -9.70 10.09 13.53
C ALA A 79 -8.37 9.36 13.37
N VAL A 80 -7.79 8.84 14.46
CA VAL A 80 -6.49 8.16 14.45
C VAL A 80 -6.59 6.79 15.12
N THR A 81 -5.98 5.79 14.48
CA THR A 81 -5.79 4.45 15.05
C THR A 81 -4.30 4.21 15.26
N SER A 82 -3.91 3.96 16.52
CA SER A 82 -2.50 3.81 16.90
C SER A 82 -2.18 2.35 17.23
N PHE A 83 -1.10 1.82 16.63
CA PHE A 83 -0.56 0.48 16.87
C PHE A 83 0.63 0.54 17.82
N ALA A 84 0.77 -0.49 18.68
CA ALA A 84 1.86 -0.60 19.62
C ALA A 84 3.02 -1.43 19.07
N VAL A 85 4.24 -0.95 19.23
CA VAL A 85 5.47 -1.70 18.96
C VAL A 85 6.44 -1.59 20.12
N LEU A 86 7.44 -2.48 20.17
CA LEU A 86 8.51 -2.36 21.15
C LEU A 86 9.40 -1.13 20.89
N PRO A 87 9.94 -0.46 21.91
CA PRO A 87 10.77 0.75 21.71
C PRO A 87 11.95 0.52 20.75
N ARG A 88 12.57 -0.65 20.76
CA ARG A 88 13.66 -1.03 19.86
C ARG A 88 13.24 -1.17 18.39
N ALA A 89 11.95 -1.32 18.11
CA ALA A 89 11.41 -1.47 16.75
C ALA A 89 11.23 -0.15 16.01
N LEU A 90 11.31 1.01 16.70
CA LEU A 90 10.96 2.29 16.09
C LEU A 90 11.85 2.65 14.89
N GLY A 91 13.17 2.37 14.99
CA GLY A 91 14.11 2.58 13.89
C GLY A 91 13.77 1.72 12.66
N PHE A 92 13.44 0.44 12.87
CA PHE A 92 12.99 -0.45 11.81
C PHE A 92 11.75 0.09 11.10
N TRP A 93 10.76 0.64 11.83
CA TRP A 93 9.55 1.17 11.22
C TRP A 93 9.81 2.44 10.42
N VAL A 94 10.70 3.33 10.88
CA VAL A 94 11.15 4.47 10.09
C VAL A 94 11.76 4.02 8.75
N GLU A 95 12.70 3.07 8.81
CA GLU A 95 13.34 2.53 7.61
C GLU A 95 12.34 1.83 6.68
N ARG A 96 11.39 1.06 7.26
CA ARG A 96 10.37 0.36 6.49
C ARG A 96 9.43 1.31 5.78
N LEU A 97 8.91 2.34 6.45
CA LEU A 97 8.05 3.36 5.84
C LEU A 97 8.79 4.12 4.73
N VAL A 98 10.06 4.48 4.96
CA VAL A 98 10.92 5.08 3.92
C VAL A 98 11.07 4.14 2.73
N ARG A 99 11.38 2.87 2.98
CA ARG A 99 11.57 1.84 1.93
C ARG A 99 10.33 1.64 1.07
N HIS A 100 9.16 1.72 1.67
CA HIS A 100 7.87 1.57 0.98
C HIS A 100 7.29 2.90 0.46
N GLY A 101 8.07 3.99 0.51
CA GLY A 101 7.64 5.29 -0.01
C GLY A 101 6.48 5.94 0.76
N ILE A 102 6.19 5.46 1.98
CA ILE A 102 5.12 6.02 2.81
C ILE A 102 5.58 7.33 3.43
N ARG A 103 4.82 8.39 3.21
CA ARG A 103 5.05 9.68 3.90
C ARG A 103 4.63 9.54 5.35
N PHE A 104 5.47 10.02 6.27
CA PHE A 104 5.21 10.00 7.69
C PHE A 104 5.77 11.23 8.39
N GLU A 105 5.24 11.50 9.57
CA GLU A 105 5.75 12.52 10.50
C GLU A 105 6.37 11.84 11.72
N GLY A 106 7.43 12.41 12.25
CA GLY A 106 8.13 11.88 13.42
C GLY A 106 9.42 11.11 13.06
N PRO A 107 9.96 10.27 14.00
CA PRO A 107 9.35 9.98 15.30
C PRO A 107 9.42 11.18 16.28
N THR A 108 8.27 11.54 16.81
CA THR A 108 8.16 12.56 17.86
C THR A 108 7.54 11.94 19.11
N LYS A 109 8.17 12.08 20.28
CA LYS A 109 7.69 11.43 21.53
C LYS A 109 7.44 9.92 21.36
N GLN A 110 8.28 9.23 20.55
CA GLN A 110 8.15 7.79 20.23
C GLN A 110 6.93 7.42 19.37
N VAL A 111 6.37 8.36 18.63
CA VAL A 111 5.23 8.17 17.71
C VAL A 111 5.65 8.50 16.29
N ILE A 112 5.27 7.63 15.34
CA ILE A 112 5.34 7.85 13.90
C ILE A 112 3.91 7.92 13.40
N SER A 113 3.53 9.02 12.73
CA SER A 113 2.19 9.23 12.16
C SER A 113 2.25 9.17 10.63
N PHE A 114 1.34 8.44 10.01
CA PHE A 114 1.25 8.26 8.55
C PHE A 114 -0.20 7.95 8.15
N THR A 115 -0.45 7.80 6.85
CA THR A 115 -1.77 7.40 6.36
C THR A 115 -1.64 6.14 5.51
N ASP A 116 -2.72 5.36 5.45
CA ASP A 116 -2.84 4.32 4.42
C ASP A 116 -3.17 4.94 3.04
N HIS A 117 -3.36 4.08 2.03
CA HIS A 117 -3.64 4.49 0.66
C HIS A 117 -4.98 5.23 0.46
N ASP A 118 -5.92 5.08 1.40
CA ASP A 118 -7.22 5.78 1.38
C ASP A 118 -7.21 7.04 2.27
N GLY A 119 -6.09 7.34 2.95
CA GLY A 119 -5.96 8.48 3.84
C GLY A 119 -6.39 8.23 5.28
N LEU A 120 -6.58 6.96 5.69
CA LEU A 120 -6.85 6.61 7.09
C LEU A 120 -5.61 6.96 7.94
N MET A 121 -5.80 7.79 8.95
CA MET A 121 -4.69 8.23 9.82
C MET A 121 -4.30 7.13 10.80
N LEU A 122 -3.04 6.74 10.74
CA LEU A 122 -2.44 5.67 11.52
C LEU A 122 -1.22 6.17 12.30
N GLU A 123 -0.96 5.53 13.42
CA GLU A 123 0.26 5.75 14.19
C GLU A 123 0.92 4.44 14.60
N ILE A 124 2.25 4.45 14.64
CA ILE A 124 3.06 3.45 15.31
C ILE A 124 3.63 4.10 16.57
N VAL A 125 3.28 3.54 17.72
CA VAL A 125 3.67 4.04 19.05
C VAL A 125 4.60 3.04 19.72
N ALA A 126 5.81 3.48 20.03
CA ALA A 126 6.77 2.69 20.77
C ALA A 126 6.45 2.70 22.26
N HIS A 127 6.11 1.53 22.82
CA HIS A 127 5.72 1.39 24.22
C HIS A 127 6.23 0.09 24.85
N ALA A 128 6.87 0.17 26.02
CA ALA A 128 7.44 -1.01 26.69
C ALA A 128 6.36 -2.05 27.05
N GLY A 129 5.15 -1.62 27.40
CA GLY A 129 4.02 -2.52 27.69
C GLY A 129 3.52 -3.34 26.49
N ALA A 130 4.00 -3.06 25.27
CA ALA A 130 3.68 -3.88 24.09
C ALA A 130 4.18 -5.33 24.25
N GLU A 131 5.28 -5.55 24.96
CA GLU A 131 5.87 -6.88 25.17
C GLU A 131 4.92 -7.89 25.84
N ALA A 132 3.96 -7.41 26.63
CA ALA A 132 2.97 -8.26 27.29
C ALA A 132 1.86 -8.78 26.34
N ARG A 133 1.87 -8.38 25.05
CA ARG A 133 0.84 -8.70 24.09
C ARG A 133 1.38 -9.58 22.97
N PRO A 134 0.55 -10.49 22.42
CA PRO A 134 0.97 -11.30 21.29
C PRO A 134 1.22 -10.43 20.04
N ALA A 135 2.05 -10.96 19.14
CA ALA A 135 2.32 -10.36 17.84
C ALA A 135 2.44 -11.46 16.80
N TRP A 136 2.10 -11.13 15.54
CA TRP A 136 2.35 -12.01 14.40
C TRP A 136 3.84 -12.01 14.05
N GLY A 137 4.51 -13.15 14.19
CA GLY A 137 5.96 -13.26 14.02
C GLY A 137 6.43 -13.87 12.70
N GLU A 138 5.50 -14.17 11.76
CA GLU A 138 5.81 -14.81 10.47
C GLU A 138 5.54 -13.86 9.27
N ALA A 139 5.40 -12.56 9.55
CA ALA A 139 5.21 -11.57 8.48
C ALA A 139 6.48 -11.45 7.62
N PRO A 140 6.36 -11.48 6.29
CA PRO A 140 7.52 -11.34 5.40
C PRO A 140 8.30 -10.04 5.66
N GLY A 141 9.60 -10.17 5.90
CA GLY A 141 10.49 -9.03 6.12
C GLY A 141 10.29 -8.27 7.44
N ILE A 142 9.53 -8.82 8.40
CA ILE A 142 9.37 -8.26 9.75
C ILE A 142 9.74 -9.33 10.78
N ALA A 143 10.89 -9.16 11.42
CA ALA A 143 11.25 -10.03 12.54
C ALA A 143 10.29 -9.82 13.73
N ARG A 144 10.02 -10.87 14.50
CA ARG A 144 9.07 -10.85 15.62
C ARG A 144 9.32 -9.70 16.62
N GLU A 145 10.56 -9.31 16.81
CA GLU A 145 10.97 -8.20 17.69
C GLU A 145 10.59 -6.81 17.15
N HIS A 146 10.23 -6.72 15.88
CA HIS A 146 9.77 -5.50 15.22
C HIS A 146 8.26 -5.49 14.96
N ALA A 147 7.58 -6.63 15.17
CA ALA A 147 6.17 -6.80 14.86
C ALA A 147 5.26 -5.84 15.66
N ILE A 148 4.07 -5.60 15.11
CA ILE A 148 3.00 -4.88 15.79
C ILE A 148 2.37 -5.78 16.86
N HIS A 149 2.18 -5.25 18.06
CA HIS A 149 1.59 -5.91 19.22
C HIS A 149 0.14 -5.48 19.48
N GLY A 150 -0.65 -5.30 18.39
CA GLY A 150 -2.02 -4.82 18.46
C GLY A 150 -2.12 -3.30 18.63
N PHE A 151 -3.29 -2.81 19.07
CA PHE A 151 -3.50 -1.38 19.24
C PHE A 151 -2.75 -0.80 20.44
N HIS A 152 -2.25 0.43 20.27
CA HIS A 152 -1.90 1.29 21.40
C HIS A 152 -3.15 1.99 21.93
N GLY A 153 -3.93 2.63 21.06
CA GLY A 153 -5.14 3.37 21.38
C GLY A 153 -5.85 3.90 20.16
N VAL A 154 -6.89 4.69 20.38
CA VAL A 154 -7.59 5.45 19.34
C VAL A 154 -7.75 6.90 19.76
N THR A 155 -7.78 7.83 18.77
CA THR A 155 -8.08 9.25 19.00
C THR A 155 -9.42 9.60 18.38
N ILE A 156 -10.34 10.08 19.19
CA ILE A 156 -11.65 10.59 18.78
C ILE A 156 -11.56 12.12 18.62
N TRP A 157 -11.98 12.63 17.47
CA TRP A 157 -12.17 14.06 17.29
C TRP A 157 -13.61 14.43 17.60
N ALA A 158 -13.82 15.27 18.60
CA ALA A 158 -15.12 15.76 19.01
C ALA A 158 -15.18 17.28 18.83
N GLU A 159 -16.36 17.82 18.52
CA GLU A 159 -16.54 19.29 18.50
C GLU A 159 -16.37 19.85 19.90
N GLN A 160 -17.04 19.19 20.87
CA GLN A 160 -16.87 19.38 22.32
C GLN A 160 -16.75 18.00 22.95
N GLY A 161 -15.67 17.73 23.67
CA GLY A 161 -15.33 16.39 24.17
C GLY A 161 -16.20 15.90 25.32
N GLU A 162 -16.84 16.80 26.11
CA GLU A 162 -17.44 16.45 27.41
C GLU A 162 -18.56 15.41 27.32
N ALA A 163 -19.32 15.37 26.22
CA ALA A 163 -20.40 14.40 26.06
C ALA A 163 -19.85 12.98 25.83
N THR A 164 -18.83 12.85 24.96
CA THR A 164 -18.10 11.60 24.71
C THR A 164 -17.36 11.14 25.98
N GLU A 165 -16.71 12.05 26.69
CA GLU A 165 -15.99 11.77 27.94
C GLU A 165 -16.91 11.19 29.02
N ARG A 166 -18.12 11.74 29.17
CA ARG A 166 -19.12 11.17 30.11
C ARG A 166 -19.49 9.74 29.74
N VAL A 167 -19.68 9.42 28.47
CA VAL A 167 -19.95 8.03 28.06
C VAL A 167 -18.77 7.13 28.37
N LEU A 168 -17.55 7.57 28.09
CA LEU A 168 -16.34 6.80 28.43
C LEU A 168 -16.25 6.53 29.95
N VAL A 169 -16.43 7.56 30.78
CA VAL A 169 -16.25 7.46 32.23
C VAL A 169 -17.43 6.79 32.92
N ASP A 170 -18.64 7.35 32.73
CA ASP A 170 -19.81 6.97 33.55
C ASP A 170 -20.43 5.65 33.05
N THR A 171 -20.33 5.37 31.73
CA THR A 171 -20.94 4.18 31.13
C THR A 171 -19.92 3.05 30.92
N LEU A 172 -18.80 3.32 30.25
CA LEU A 172 -17.85 2.30 29.83
C LEU A 172 -16.78 1.99 30.90
N GLY A 173 -16.60 2.87 31.92
CA GLY A 173 -15.71 2.63 33.05
C GLY A 173 -14.25 3.05 32.81
N PHE A 174 -14.01 3.92 31.83
CA PHE A 174 -12.72 4.58 31.65
C PHE A 174 -12.46 5.60 32.76
N ARG A 175 -11.20 5.93 32.98
CA ARG A 175 -10.79 7.01 33.88
C ARG A 175 -9.85 7.97 33.14
N PRO A 176 -9.92 9.29 33.42
CA PRO A 176 -8.96 10.24 32.87
C PRO A 176 -7.56 9.98 33.45
N VAL A 177 -6.53 10.01 32.60
CA VAL A 177 -5.15 9.72 33.01
C VAL A 177 -4.16 10.82 32.59
N HIS A 178 -4.49 11.61 31.57
CA HIS A 178 -3.61 12.71 31.10
C HIS A 178 -4.41 13.76 30.35
N GLU A 179 -3.94 15.01 30.37
CA GLU A 179 -4.48 16.12 29.61
C GLU A 179 -3.33 16.93 29.01
N ASP A 180 -3.40 17.19 27.70
CA ASP A 180 -2.43 18.00 26.96
C ASP A 180 -3.19 18.92 25.98
N GLY A 181 -3.33 20.18 26.35
CA GLY A 181 -4.07 21.18 25.58
C GLY A 181 -5.54 20.79 25.38
N THR A 182 -5.93 20.52 24.11
CA THR A 182 -7.30 20.14 23.76
C THR A 182 -7.55 18.63 23.77
N THR A 183 -6.54 17.84 24.15
CA THR A 183 -6.60 16.37 24.16
C THR A 183 -6.62 15.86 25.58
N ARG A 184 -7.63 15.03 25.90
CA ARG A 184 -7.72 14.31 27.18
C ARG A 184 -7.61 12.82 26.92
N ARG A 185 -6.70 12.15 27.64
CA ARG A 185 -6.48 10.71 27.55
C ARG A 185 -7.22 9.99 28.65
N PHE A 186 -7.88 8.93 28.27
CA PHE A 186 -8.63 8.01 29.16
C PHE A 186 -8.03 6.60 29.07
N ALA A 187 -8.11 5.86 30.16
CA ALA A 187 -7.68 4.47 30.23
C ALA A 187 -8.70 3.62 30.98
N VAL A 188 -8.78 2.35 30.63
CA VAL A 188 -9.56 1.35 31.37
C VAL A 188 -8.63 0.29 31.97
N GLY A 189 -9.04 -0.40 33.03
CA GLY A 189 -8.22 -1.39 33.74
C GLY A 189 -6.92 -0.75 34.30
N ASP A 190 -5.80 -1.45 34.14
CA ASP A 190 -4.49 -0.96 34.58
C ASP A 190 -3.85 0.07 33.63
N GLY A 191 -4.47 0.30 32.47
CA GLY A 191 -3.94 1.16 31.43
C GLY A 191 -2.96 0.42 30.50
N GLY A 192 -2.26 1.20 29.64
CA GLY A 192 -1.30 0.68 28.67
C GLY A 192 -1.92 0.36 27.29
N PRO A 193 -1.13 -0.26 26.38
CA PRO A 193 -1.55 -0.50 25.01
C PRO A 193 -2.88 -1.27 24.92
N GLY A 194 -3.78 -0.81 24.03
CA GLY A 194 -5.10 -1.41 23.79
C GLY A 194 -6.19 -0.99 24.76
N THR A 195 -5.88 -0.16 25.76
CA THR A 195 -6.85 0.31 26.77
C THR A 195 -7.00 1.83 26.77
N LEU A 196 -6.37 2.53 25.83
CA LEU A 196 -6.27 3.99 25.78
C LEU A 196 -7.21 4.60 24.75
N VAL A 197 -7.83 5.72 25.13
CA VAL A 197 -8.66 6.56 24.25
C VAL A 197 -8.26 8.01 24.48
N ASP A 198 -7.94 8.70 23.39
CA ASP A 198 -7.75 10.14 23.39
C ASP A 198 -9.02 10.81 22.85
N VAL A 199 -9.57 11.75 23.57
CA VAL A 199 -10.63 12.64 23.09
C VAL A 199 -10.01 14.02 22.85
N ARG A 200 -10.03 14.43 21.59
CA ARG A 200 -9.50 15.74 21.16
C ARG A 200 -10.66 16.67 20.82
N SER A 201 -10.81 17.74 21.57
CA SER A 201 -11.78 18.80 21.29
C SER A 201 -11.24 19.70 20.18
N VAL A 202 -11.92 19.74 19.04
CA VAL A 202 -11.54 20.51 17.83
C VAL A 202 -12.68 21.42 17.39
N GLY A 203 -13.17 22.24 18.30
CA GLY A 203 -14.30 23.13 18.07
C GLY A 203 -14.13 24.00 16.81
N GLY A 204 -15.20 24.08 16.01
CA GLY A 204 -15.17 24.81 14.74
C GLY A 204 -14.55 24.05 13.57
N PHE A 205 -14.09 22.81 13.77
CA PHE A 205 -13.64 21.96 12.67
C PHE A 205 -14.82 21.33 11.92
N VAL A 206 -14.63 20.96 10.66
CA VAL A 206 -15.70 20.36 9.85
C VAL A 206 -16.17 19.04 10.46
N HIS A 207 -17.47 18.74 10.32
CA HIS A 207 -17.99 17.43 10.71
C HIS A 207 -17.46 16.34 9.75
N GLY A 208 -17.09 15.18 10.29
CA GLY A 208 -16.64 14.05 9.52
C GLY A 208 -17.72 13.50 8.59
N ALA A 209 -17.31 12.88 7.49
CA ALA A 209 -18.20 12.16 6.59
C ALA A 209 -17.58 10.80 6.27
N GLY A 210 -18.39 9.73 6.39
CA GLY A 210 -17.96 8.36 6.10
C GLY A 210 -17.63 8.16 4.63
N GLY A 211 -16.65 7.29 4.35
CA GLY A 211 -16.16 6.94 3.04
C GLY A 211 -14.80 6.28 3.14
N GLY A 212 -14.15 5.98 2.00
CA GLY A 212 -12.80 5.40 1.98
C GLY A 212 -11.84 6.22 2.85
N GLY A 213 -11.01 5.53 3.65
CA GLY A 213 -10.05 6.15 4.56
C GLY A 213 -10.64 6.70 5.86
N THR A 214 -11.85 6.29 6.26
CA THR A 214 -12.43 6.67 7.57
C THR A 214 -12.79 5.46 8.41
N VAL A 215 -12.71 5.61 9.73
CA VAL A 215 -13.19 4.59 10.67
C VAL A 215 -14.72 4.57 10.67
N HIS A 216 -15.30 3.39 10.50
CA HIS A 216 -16.73 3.15 10.59
C HIS A 216 -17.18 3.08 12.05
N HIS A 217 -16.47 2.30 12.88
CA HIS A 217 -16.75 2.17 14.32
C HIS A 217 -15.53 1.68 15.09
N VAL A 218 -15.56 1.88 16.40
CA VAL A 218 -14.65 1.27 17.36
C VAL A 218 -15.43 0.35 18.29
N ALA A 219 -14.94 -0.88 18.48
CA ALA A 219 -15.55 -1.87 19.35
C ALA A 219 -14.80 -1.96 20.68
N TRP A 220 -15.58 -1.93 21.76
CA TRP A 220 -15.13 -2.07 23.13
C TRP A 220 -15.27 -3.52 23.59
N ARG A 221 -14.22 -4.05 24.16
CA ARG A 221 -14.11 -5.44 24.57
C ARG A 221 -14.90 -5.75 25.81
N VAL A 222 -15.74 -6.78 25.76
CA VAL A 222 -16.41 -7.37 26.92
C VAL A 222 -16.12 -8.88 26.99
N PRO A 223 -15.98 -9.47 28.18
CA PRO A 223 -15.46 -10.84 28.30
C PRO A 223 -16.43 -11.92 27.79
N ASP A 224 -17.74 -11.69 27.88
CA ASP A 224 -18.78 -12.67 27.54
C ASP A 224 -20.15 -12.01 27.32
N ASP A 225 -21.14 -12.84 26.94
CA ASP A 225 -22.53 -12.40 26.68
C ASP A 225 -23.21 -11.82 27.93
N GLY A 226 -22.91 -12.35 29.11
CA GLY A 226 -23.50 -11.85 30.37
C GLY A 226 -23.03 -10.43 30.67
N ALA A 227 -21.74 -10.16 30.49
CA ALA A 227 -21.15 -8.83 30.63
C ALA A 227 -21.65 -7.89 29.54
N GLN A 228 -21.82 -8.37 28.29
CA GLN A 228 -22.37 -7.58 27.18
C GLN A 228 -23.81 -7.13 27.48
N LEU A 229 -24.67 -8.02 27.95
CA LEU A 229 -26.04 -7.68 28.29
C LEU A 229 -26.12 -6.66 29.44
N GLN A 230 -25.26 -6.80 30.48
CA GLN A 230 -25.18 -5.82 31.57
C GLN A 230 -24.71 -4.46 31.06
N MET A 231 -23.71 -4.42 30.19
CA MET A 231 -23.21 -3.17 29.62
C MET A 231 -24.23 -2.52 28.67
N ARG A 232 -24.93 -3.33 27.87
CA ARG A 232 -26.03 -2.87 27.02
C ARG A 232 -27.13 -2.18 27.84
N GLU A 233 -27.52 -2.76 28.97
CA GLU A 233 -28.51 -2.16 29.87
C GLU A 233 -28.01 -0.85 30.49
N ARG A 234 -26.72 -0.76 30.86
CA ARG A 234 -26.13 0.51 31.32
C ARG A 234 -26.19 1.60 30.25
N VAL A 235 -25.84 1.26 28.98
CA VAL A 235 -25.93 2.17 27.85
C VAL A 235 -27.39 2.67 27.71
N ARG A 236 -28.38 1.77 27.79
CA ARG A 236 -29.81 2.13 27.71
C ARG A 236 -30.24 3.08 28.83
N GLN A 237 -29.73 2.89 30.05
CA GLN A 237 -30.04 3.71 31.21
C GLN A 237 -29.53 5.16 31.08
N THR A 238 -28.55 5.43 30.21
CA THR A 238 -28.10 6.78 29.91
C THR A 238 -28.94 7.50 28.86
N GLY A 239 -30.00 6.85 28.34
CA GLY A 239 -30.89 7.40 27.32
C GLY A 239 -30.36 7.17 25.88
N LEU A 240 -29.26 6.43 25.70
CA LEU A 240 -28.82 5.99 24.40
C LEU A 240 -29.61 4.76 23.94
N ASP A 241 -29.66 4.53 22.63
CA ASP A 241 -30.44 3.45 22.01
C ASP A 241 -29.50 2.34 21.46
N PRO A 242 -29.09 1.36 22.29
CA PRO A 242 -28.26 0.24 21.84
C PRO A 242 -29.11 -0.79 21.08
N THR A 243 -28.55 -1.34 19.99
CA THR A 243 -29.20 -2.40 19.22
C THR A 243 -29.47 -3.65 20.08
N PRO A 244 -30.34 -4.57 19.65
CA PRO A 244 -30.29 -5.95 20.13
C PRO A 244 -28.90 -6.56 19.95
N VAL A 245 -28.62 -7.66 20.64
CA VAL A 245 -27.40 -8.47 20.39
C VAL A 245 -27.48 -9.04 18.97
N ILE A 246 -26.41 -8.88 18.21
CA ILE A 246 -26.25 -9.36 16.85
C ILE A 246 -25.11 -10.37 16.83
N ASP A 247 -25.38 -11.58 16.34
CA ASP A 247 -24.36 -12.60 16.12
C ASP A 247 -23.55 -12.26 14.84
N ARG A 248 -22.24 -12.06 15.01
CA ARG A 248 -21.30 -11.81 13.91
C ARG A 248 -20.39 -13.03 13.64
N ASN A 249 -20.81 -14.22 14.01
CA ASN A 249 -20.13 -15.50 13.96
C ASN A 249 -18.91 -15.58 14.88
N TYR A 250 -18.02 -14.60 14.89
CA TYR A 250 -16.74 -14.60 15.60
C TYR A 250 -16.80 -13.91 16.96
N PHE A 251 -17.82 -13.10 17.16
CA PHE A 251 -18.19 -12.38 18.40
C PHE A 251 -19.64 -11.94 18.34
N HIS A 252 -20.21 -11.61 19.47
CA HIS A 252 -21.53 -10.97 19.55
C HIS A 252 -21.37 -9.46 19.69
N SER A 253 -22.23 -8.69 19.01
CA SER A 253 -22.14 -7.24 18.87
C SER A 253 -23.37 -6.53 19.37
N VAL A 254 -23.18 -5.40 20.04
CA VAL A 254 -24.22 -4.41 20.35
C VAL A 254 -23.71 -3.04 19.94
N TYR A 255 -24.42 -2.36 19.06
CA TYR A 255 -24.03 -1.05 18.53
C TYR A 255 -24.84 0.07 19.19
N PHE A 256 -24.20 1.21 19.41
CA PHE A 256 -24.88 2.45 19.80
C PHE A 256 -24.06 3.65 19.34
N ARG A 257 -24.74 4.75 19.03
CA ARG A 257 -24.08 6.00 18.67
C ARG A 257 -23.96 6.86 19.91
N GLU A 258 -22.71 7.20 20.26
CA GLU A 258 -22.47 8.10 21.39
C GLU A 258 -22.79 9.57 21.02
N PRO A 259 -22.97 10.49 21.99
CA PRO A 259 -23.47 11.83 21.71
C PRO A 259 -22.56 12.70 20.81
N GLY A 260 -21.27 12.42 20.73
CA GLY A 260 -20.32 13.10 19.83
C GLY A 260 -20.44 12.66 18.38
N GLY A 261 -21.21 11.60 18.09
CA GLY A 261 -21.48 11.09 16.74
C GLY A 261 -20.75 9.79 16.39
N VAL A 262 -19.79 9.32 17.19
CA VAL A 262 -19.04 8.10 16.91
C VAL A 262 -19.91 6.86 17.13
N LEU A 263 -19.86 5.91 16.21
CA LEU A 263 -20.48 4.61 16.39
C LEU A 263 -19.60 3.74 17.29
N PHE A 264 -20.11 3.38 18.45
CA PHE A 264 -19.51 2.45 19.39
C PHE A 264 -20.15 1.08 19.28
N GLU A 265 -19.34 0.06 19.49
CA GLU A 265 -19.76 -1.33 19.59
C GLU A 265 -19.32 -1.92 20.92
N LEU A 266 -20.09 -2.84 21.47
CA LEU A 266 -19.67 -3.75 22.54
C LEU A 266 -19.51 -5.13 21.90
N ALA A 267 -18.29 -5.66 21.89
CA ALA A 267 -17.97 -6.95 21.28
C ALA A 267 -17.46 -7.95 22.31
N THR A 268 -17.97 -9.20 22.26
CA THR A 268 -17.54 -10.27 23.15
C THR A 268 -16.23 -10.90 22.69
N ASP A 269 -15.39 -11.39 23.62
CA ASP A 269 -14.19 -12.13 23.28
C ASP A 269 -14.47 -13.46 22.55
N PRO A 270 -15.39 -14.33 23.01
CA PRO A 270 -15.75 -15.57 22.33
C PRO A 270 -16.77 -15.33 21.21
N PRO A 271 -16.82 -16.29 20.24
CA PRO A 271 -16.06 -17.53 20.15
C PRO A 271 -14.69 -17.41 19.48
N GLY A 272 -14.38 -16.28 18.79
CA GLY A 272 -13.12 -16.06 18.09
C GLY A 272 -13.08 -16.67 16.69
N PHE A 273 -11.98 -16.41 15.95
CA PHE A 273 -11.87 -16.70 14.52
C PHE A 273 -11.59 -18.16 14.18
N ALA A 274 -11.14 -18.97 15.15
CA ALA A 274 -10.81 -20.38 14.93
C ALA A 274 -12.04 -21.31 14.95
N ILE A 275 -13.26 -20.77 15.00
CA ILE A 275 -14.50 -21.54 15.07
C ILE A 275 -14.80 -22.31 13.76
N ASP A 276 -14.37 -21.78 12.62
CA ASP A 276 -14.68 -22.31 11.29
C ASP A 276 -13.45 -22.55 10.40
N GLU A 277 -12.26 -22.14 10.85
CA GLU A 277 -10.97 -22.43 10.22
C GLU A 277 -9.94 -22.87 11.26
N PRO A 278 -9.05 -23.82 10.95
CA PRO A 278 -7.91 -24.14 11.82
C PRO A 278 -6.99 -22.92 11.98
N VAL A 279 -6.41 -22.73 13.18
CA VAL A 279 -5.50 -21.60 13.47
C VAL A 279 -4.39 -21.47 12.41
N ALA A 280 -3.79 -22.56 11.97
CA ALA A 280 -2.72 -22.55 10.96
C ALA A 280 -3.17 -22.02 9.58
N ARG A 281 -4.48 -22.01 9.30
CA ARG A 281 -5.05 -21.64 8.00
C ARG A 281 -6.02 -20.47 8.05
N LEU A 282 -6.03 -19.72 9.15
CA LEU A 282 -6.88 -18.55 9.29
C LEU A 282 -6.66 -17.56 8.13
N GLY A 283 -7.76 -17.13 7.52
CA GLY A 283 -7.79 -16.15 6.43
C GLY A 283 -7.50 -16.69 5.02
N GLU A 284 -7.14 -17.99 4.87
CA GLU A 284 -6.90 -18.58 3.56
C GLU A 284 -8.20 -18.80 2.78
N GLY A 285 -9.28 -19.22 3.47
CA GLY A 285 -10.57 -19.50 2.87
C GLY A 285 -11.49 -18.27 2.82
N LEU A 286 -12.43 -18.22 1.87
CA LEU A 286 -13.59 -17.35 1.97
C LEU A 286 -14.63 -18.05 2.85
N MET A 287 -14.82 -17.51 4.06
CA MET A 287 -15.83 -18.02 4.99
C MET A 287 -17.11 -17.20 4.83
N LEU A 288 -18.24 -17.85 4.60
CA LEU A 288 -19.53 -17.16 4.48
C LEU A 288 -20.38 -17.36 5.75
N PRO A 289 -21.14 -16.34 6.15
CA PRO A 289 -22.22 -16.52 7.12
C PRO A 289 -23.18 -17.63 6.65
N ARG A 290 -23.69 -18.44 7.57
CA ARG A 290 -24.52 -19.63 7.24
C ARG A 290 -25.70 -19.31 6.33
N GLN A 291 -26.31 -18.14 6.47
CA GLN A 291 -27.43 -17.70 5.62
C GLN A 291 -27.03 -17.47 4.16
N TYR A 292 -25.75 -17.27 3.87
CA TYR A 292 -25.23 -16.98 2.53
C TYR A 292 -24.56 -18.17 1.84
N GLU A 293 -24.34 -19.30 2.55
CA GLU A 293 -23.69 -20.48 1.96
C GLU A 293 -24.41 -21.04 0.73
N ALA A 294 -25.73 -20.98 0.69
CA ALA A 294 -26.51 -21.41 -0.48
C ALA A 294 -26.27 -20.54 -1.74
N HIS A 295 -25.72 -19.33 -1.57
CA HIS A 295 -25.45 -18.35 -2.62
C HIS A 295 -23.95 -18.22 -2.91
N ARG A 296 -23.10 -19.09 -2.36
CA ARG A 296 -21.63 -19.03 -2.50
C ARG A 296 -21.15 -18.80 -3.93
N PRO A 297 -21.61 -19.57 -4.97
CA PRO A 297 -21.12 -19.37 -6.33
C PRO A 297 -21.43 -17.99 -6.90
N GLN A 298 -22.57 -17.42 -6.54
CA GLN A 298 -22.97 -16.08 -6.97
C GLN A 298 -22.12 -15.01 -6.28
N ILE A 299 -21.90 -15.14 -4.96
CA ILE A 299 -21.07 -14.23 -4.16
C ILE A 299 -19.62 -14.26 -4.66
N GLU A 300 -19.04 -15.44 -4.83
CA GLU A 300 -17.67 -15.59 -5.35
C GLU A 300 -17.49 -15.00 -6.76
N ALA A 301 -18.54 -15.00 -7.59
CA ALA A 301 -18.49 -14.41 -8.94
C ALA A 301 -18.56 -12.88 -8.94
N ILE A 302 -19.11 -12.26 -7.89
CA ILE A 302 -19.25 -10.80 -7.76
C ILE A 302 -18.04 -10.20 -7.06
N LEU A 303 -17.51 -10.88 -6.04
CA LEU A 303 -16.39 -10.39 -5.27
C LEU A 303 -15.15 -10.20 -6.14
N PRO A 304 -14.47 -9.04 -6.07
CA PRO A 304 -13.24 -8.83 -6.81
C PRO A 304 -12.17 -9.84 -6.40
N PRO A 305 -11.36 -10.37 -7.34
CA PRO A 305 -10.30 -11.31 -6.99
C PRO A 305 -9.26 -10.61 -6.10
N ILE A 306 -8.84 -11.31 -5.03
CA ILE A 306 -7.72 -10.87 -4.17
C ILE A 306 -6.67 -11.98 -4.09
N HIS A 307 -5.40 -11.57 -4.12
CA HIS A 307 -4.25 -12.47 -4.06
C HIS A 307 -3.63 -12.39 -2.65
N LEU A 308 -3.68 -13.50 -1.94
CA LEU A 308 -3.06 -13.58 -0.61
C LEU A 308 -1.54 -13.59 -0.74
N PRO A 309 -0.80 -12.86 0.11
CA PRO A 309 0.64 -12.99 0.19
C PRO A 309 1.02 -14.45 0.52
N VAL A 310 1.94 -15.02 -0.22
CA VAL A 310 2.41 -16.39 0.03
C VAL A 310 3.21 -16.40 1.33
N PRO A 311 2.87 -17.23 2.35
CA PRO A 311 3.65 -17.34 3.57
C PRO A 311 5.09 -17.76 3.28
N ALA A 312 6.07 -17.19 3.98
CA ALA A 312 7.49 -17.53 3.80
C ALA A 312 7.76 -19.05 3.99
N SER A 313 6.98 -19.75 4.82
CA SER A 313 7.06 -21.20 5.01
C SER A 313 6.58 -22.02 3.80
N ALA A 314 5.64 -21.49 3.00
CA ALA A 314 5.15 -22.15 1.79
C ALA A 314 6.12 -21.94 0.62
N ALA A 315 6.86 -20.84 0.58
CA ALA A 315 7.91 -20.60 -0.40
C ALA A 315 9.01 -21.67 -0.32
N THR A 316 9.29 -22.21 0.87
CA THR A 316 10.29 -23.29 1.08
C THR A 316 9.79 -24.67 0.61
N LEU A 317 8.47 -24.90 0.50
CA LEU A 317 7.88 -26.16 0.04
C LEU A 317 7.57 -26.18 -1.47
N LEU A 318 7.56 -25.01 -2.13
CA LEU A 318 7.37 -24.87 -3.57
C LEU A 318 8.67 -24.85 -4.37
N THR A 319 9.84 -24.93 -3.71
CA THR A 319 11.17 -24.97 -4.34
C THR A 319 11.57 -26.34 -4.91
N SER A 320 10.62 -27.23 -5.22
CA SER A 320 10.90 -28.49 -5.92
C SER A 320 10.30 -28.59 -7.34
N THR A 321 9.93 -27.45 -7.96
CA THR A 321 9.75 -27.39 -9.41
C THR A 321 10.63 -26.25 -9.93
N THR A 322 11.67 -26.63 -10.67
CA THR A 322 12.66 -25.76 -11.32
C THR A 322 12.00 -24.81 -12.32
N GLY A 323 11.53 -23.67 -11.81
CA GLY A 323 11.30 -22.45 -12.58
C GLY A 323 12.49 -21.49 -12.34
N PRO A 324 12.81 -20.58 -13.27
CA PRO A 324 13.93 -19.66 -13.11
C PRO A 324 13.79 -18.82 -11.86
N GLU A 325 14.84 -18.74 -11.03
CA GLU A 325 14.85 -18.11 -9.70
C GLU A 325 14.78 -16.58 -9.80
N ASP A 326 13.96 -15.96 -8.95
CA ASP A 326 13.97 -14.52 -8.67
C ASP A 326 15.32 -14.13 -8.03
N VAL A 327 16.09 -13.26 -8.70
CA VAL A 327 17.46 -12.91 -8.29
C VAL A 327 17.48 -11.49 -7.74
N SER A 328 18.00 -11.32 -6.52
CA SER A 328 18.32 -10.01 -5.94
C SER A 328 19.81 -9.95 -5.61
N GLY A 329 20.46 -8.81 -5.86
CA GLY A 329 21.88 -8.63 -5.51
C GLY A 329 22.50 -7.37 -6.10
N ASP A 330 23.79 -7.15 -5.78
CA ASP A 330 24.63 -6.07 -6.30
C ASP A 330 25.71 -6.56 -7.30
N ALA A 331 25.63 -7.84 -7.68
CA ALA A 331 26.67 -8.55 -8.46
C ALA A 331 27.00 -7.91 -9.82
N LEU A 332 26.09 -7.07 -10.37
CA LEU A 332 26.29 -6.34 -11.63
C LEU A 332 26.54 -4.84 -11.41
N GLY A 333 26.91 -4.47 -10.19
CA GLY A 333 27.21 -3.08 -9.83
C GLY A 333 26.00 -2.20 -9.55
N PHE A 334 24.77 -2.75 -9.55
CA PHE A 334 23.54 -2.14 -9.07
C PHE A 334 22.88 -3.09 -8.08
N ILE A 335 22.33 -2.56 -7.00
CA ILE A 335 21.31 -3.27 -6.23
C ILE A 335 20.12 -3.36 -7.16
N HIS A 336 19.61 -4.57 -7.42
CA HIS A 336 18.52 -4.76 -8.38
C HIS A 336 17.70 -6.01 -8.08
N ARG A 337 16.51 -6.06 -8.69
CA ARG A 337 15.67 -7.26 -8.77
C ARG A 337 15.59 -7.71 -10.22
N TYR A 338 15.66 -9.01 -10.42
CA TYR A 338 15.29 -9.64 -11.68
C TYR A 338 14.22 -10.69 -11.42
N ILE A 339 13.08 -10.55 -12.09
CA ILE A 339 11.99 -11.52 -12.09
C ILE A 339 11.89 -12.06 -13.50
N PRO A 340 12.14 -13.35 -13.70
CA PRO A 340 12.08 -13.95 -15.04
C PRO A 340 10.64 -13.99 -15.59
N PRO A 341 10.47 -14.11 -16.91
CA PRO A 341 9.16 -14.25 -17.53
C PRO A 341 8.39 -15.45 -16.97
N ALA A 342 7.08 -15.31 -16.81
CA ALA A 342 6.25 -16.39 -16.33
C ALA A 342 6.21 -17.57 -17.32
N ALA A 343 6.34 -18.78 -16.82
CA ALA A 343 6.26 -19.99 -17.64
C ALA A 343 4.87 -20.06 -18.34
N GLY A 344 4.86 -20.21 -19.67
CA GLY A 344 3.63 -20.28 -20.47
C GLY A 344 3.06 -18.93 -20.91
N ALA A 345 3.71 -17.81 -20.62
CA ALA A 345 3.32 -16.50 -21.12
C ALA A 345 3.80 -16.29 -22.58
N GLU A 346 3.24 -17.05 -23.53
CA GLU A 346 3.66 -16.99 -24.96
C GLU A 346 3.58 -15.59 -25.56
N LEU A 347 2.62 -14.76 -25.12
CA LEU A 347 2.38 -13.42 -25.64
C LEU A 347 3.40 -12.36 -25.12
N ALA A 348 4.02 -12.56 -23.95
CA ALA A 348 5.04 -11.69 -23.39
C ALA A 348 6.47 -12.27 -23.58
N SER A 349 6.59 -13.39 -24.29
CA SER A 349 7.85 -14.11 -24.47
C SER A 349 8.87 -13.24 -25.22
N GLY A 350 10.06 -13.10 -24.61
CA GLY A 350 11.14 -12.26 -25.13
C GLY A 350 11.08 -10.77 -24.73
N THR A 351 10.03 -10.33 -24.02
CA THR A 351 9.97 -8.94 -23.52
C THR A 351 10.41 -8.85 -22.05
N THR A 352 11.34 -7.94 -21.76
CA THR A 352 11.76 -7.58 -20.40
C THR A 352 11.50 -6.11 -20.16
N LEU A 353 10.76 -5.79 -19.10
CA LEU A 353 10.55 -4.42 -18.66
C LEU A 353 11.70 -3.99 -17.73
N LEU A 354 12.46 -2.97 -18.14
CA LEU A 354 13.44 -2.29 -17.30
C LEU A 354 12.72 -1.21 -16.49
N LEU A 355 12.58 -1.40 -15.18
CA LEU A 355 11.81 -0.55 -14.29
C LEU A 355 12.72 0.47 -13.60
N LEU A 356 12.47 1.76 -13.80
CA LEU A 356 13.31 2.86 -13.32
C LEU A 356 12.48 3.78 -12.41
N HIS A 357 12.69 3.65 -11.11
CA HIS A 357 11.90 4.34 -10.08
C HIS A 357 12.07 5.87 -10.08
N GLY A 358 11.12 6.57 -9.48
CA GLY A 358 11.20 8.00 -9.21
C GLY A 358 12.16 8.33 -8.05
N THR A 359 12.30 9.60 -7.72
CA THR A 359 13.10 10.05 -6.56
C THR A 359 12.54 9.44 -5.28
N GLY A 360 13.38 8.75 -4.51
CA GLY A 360 13.02 8.12 -3.23
C GLY A 360 12.52 6.69 -3.35
N GLY A 361 12.27 6.18 -4.56
CA GLY A 361 11.95 4.78 -4.79
C GLY A 361 13.18 3.87 -4.76
N ASP A 362 12.97 2.56 -4.91
CA ASP A 362 14.02 1.55 -4.96
C ASP A 362 13.71 0.45 -6.02
N GLU A 363 14.44 -0.65 -5.99
CA GLU A 363 14.28 -1.77 -6.92
C GLU A 363 12.96 -2.54 -6.79
N GLU A 364 12.18 -2.31 -5.74
CA GLU A 364 10.86 -2.93 -5.52
C GLU A 364 9.71 -2.03 -6.01
N ASP A 365 9.93 -0.72 -6.08
CA ASP A 365 8.92 0.33 -6.20
C ASP A 365 8.01 0.16 -7.43
N LEU A 366 8.59 -0.12 -8.61
CA LEU A 366 7.84 -0.25 -9.85
C LEU A 366 7.51 -1.71 -10.24
N LEU A 367 7.83 -2.71 -9.42
CA LEU A 367 7.47 -4.11 -9.72
C LEU A 367 5.96 -4.31 -9.88
N PRO A 368 5.09 -3.73 -9.03
CA PRO A 368 3.63 -3.80 -9.22
C PRO A 368 3.19 -3.17 -10.55
N LEU A 369 3.76 -2.01 -10.91
CA LEU A 369 3.47 -1.34 -12.18
C LEU A 369 3.91 -2.22 -13.37
N GLY A 370 5.09 -2.81 -13.33
CA GLY A 370 5.57 -3.71 -14.38
C GLY A 370 4.64 -4.90 -14.60
N ARG A 371 4.16 -5.51 -13.51
CA ARG A 371 3.17 -6.60 -13.58
C ARG A 371 1.81 -6.15 -14.14
N ALA A 372 1.38 -4.93 -13.81
CA ALA A 372 0.12 -4.36 -14.33
C ALA A 372 0.21 -4.01 -15.81
N LEU A 373 1.35 -3.47 -16.26
CA LEU A 373 1.57 -3.06 -17.65
C LEU A 373 1.70 -4.23 -18.61
N LEU A 374 2.47 -5.27 -18.24
CA LEU A 374 2.66 -6.46 -19.10
C LEU A 374 2.76 -7.72 -18.24
N PRO A 375 1.63 -8.33 -17.86
CA PRO A 375 1.61 -9.57 -17.09
C PRO A 375 2.41 -10.68 -17.76
N GLY A 376 3.30 -11.30 -17.00
CA GLY A 376 4.13 -12.43 -17.47
C GLY A 376 5.43 -12.04 -18.17
N ALA A 377 5.70 -10.76 -18.40
CA ALA A 377 7.01 -10.29 -18.90
C ALA A 377 8.12 -10.45 -17.85
N GLY A 378 9.38 -10.53 -18.31
CA GLY A 378 10.51 -10.38 -17.42
C GLY A 378 10.58 -8.97 -16.84
N LEU A 379 10.99 -8.83 -15.56
CA LEU A 379 11.14 -7.54 -14.91
C LEU A 379 12.60 -7.38 -14.42
N LEU A 380 13.26 -6.31 -14.83
CA LEU A 380 14.60 -5.94 -14.37
C LEU A 380 14.51 -4.54 -13.71
N SER A 381 14.74 -4.46 -12.41
CA SER A 381 14.51 -3.23 -11.63
C SER A 381 15.75 -2.86 -10.81
N PRO A 382 16.61 -1.95 -11.29
CA PRO A 382 17.77 -1.46 -10.55
C PRO A 382 17.41 -0.29 -9.62
N ARG A 383 18.13 -0.19 -8.48
CA ARG A 383 18.08 0.97 -7.58
C ARG A 383 19.06 2.05 -8.05
N GLY A 384 18.61 3.30 -8.11
CA GLY A 384 19.46 4.46 -8.37
C GLY A 384 20.55 4.64 -7.32
N LYS A 385 21.78 4.92 -7.74
CA LYS A 385 22.98 4.96 -6.87
C LYS A 385 23.24 6.29 -6.17
N VAL A 386 22.53 7.34 -6.55
CA VAL A 386 22.70 8.68 -5.96
C VAL A 386 21.75 8.85 -4.78
N LEU A 387 22.26 9.31 -3.65
CA LEU A 387 21.43 9.65 -2.48
C LEU A 387 21.30 11.18 -2.37
N GLU A 388 20.11 11.69 -2.59
CA GLU A 388 19.76 13.09 -2.33
C GLU A 388 19.02 13.18 -1.00
N ARG A 389 19.68 13.65 0.04
CA ARG A 389 19.14 13.69 1.43
C ARG A 389 18.61 12.32 1.90
N GLY A 390 19.29 11.25 1.50
CA GLY A 390 18.89 9.87 1.82
C GLY A 390 17.90 9.23 0.85
N ALA A 391 17.34 9.97 -0.11
CA ALA A 391 16.42 9.46 -1.12
C ALA A 391 17.20 8.96 -2.35
N PRO A 392 17.04 7.68 -2.79
CA PRO A 392 17.71 7.16 -3.97
C PRO A 392 17.24 7.88 -5.25
N ARG A 393 18.19 8.12 -6.15
CA ARG A 393 17.99 8.69 -7.49
C ARG A 393 18.95 8.03 -8.47
N PHE A 394 18.61 8.07 -9.75
CA PHE A 394 19.53 7.59 -10.79
C PHE A 394 20.67 8.58 -11.05
N PHE A 395 20.41 9.88 -10.95
CA PHE A 395 21.43 10.91 -11.16
C PHE A 395 21.15 12.15 -10.30
N ARG A 396 22.18 12.97 -10.10
CA ARG A 396 22.14 14.19 -9.26
C ARG A 396 21.45 15.34 -9.99
N ARG A 397 20.73 16.17 -9.25
CA ARG A 397 20.26 17.51 -9.69
C ARG A 397 20.95 18.60 -8.88
N LEU A 398 21.12 19.76 -9.51
CA LEU A 398 21.66 20.96 -8.85
C LEU A 398 20.57 21.77 -8.15
N ALA A 399 19.37 21.78 -8.75
CA ALA A 399 18.13 22.35 -8.21
C ALA A 399 16.93 21.61 -8.81
N GLU A 400 15.72 21.96 -8.37
CA GLU A 400 14.51 21.44 -9.00
C GLU A 400 14.47 21.84 -10.48
N GLY A 401 14.28 20.84 -11.37
CA GLY A 401 14.32 21.03 -12.82
C GLY A 401 15.72 21.30 -13.42
N VAL A 402 16.80 21.37 -12.63
CA VAL A 402 18.16 21.63 -13.10
C VAL A 402 19.05 20.42 -12.84
N PHE A 403 19.38 19.67 -13.90
CA PHE A 403 20.15 18.42 -13.80
C PHE A 403 21.66 18.70 -13.82
N ASP A 404 22.42 17.91 -13.06
CA ASP A 404 23.88 17.85 -13.16
C ASP A 404 24.23 17.01 -14.41
N GLN A 405 24.56 17.69 -15.49
CA GLN A 405 24.75 17.07 -16.80
C GLN A 405 25.94 16.10 -16.85
N GLU A 406 26.99 16.37 -16.08
CA GLU A 406 28.16 15.47 -15.99
C GLU A 406 27.79 14.19 -15.24
N ASP A 407 27.08 14.31 -14.12
CA ASP A 407 26.61 13.15 -13.37
C ASP A 407 25.55 12.36 -14.17
N LEU A 408 24.62 13.03 -14.85
CA LEU A 408 23.62 12.39 -15.72
C LEU A 408 24.30 11.55 -16.82
N ALA A 409 25.25 12.10 -17.55
CA ALA A 409 25.97 11.39 -18.62
C ALA A 409 26.70 10.15 -18.06
N ARG A 410 27.42 10.30 -16.95
CA ARG A 410 28.10 9.19 -16.28
C ARG A 410 27.13 8.11 -15.81
N ARG A 411 26.03 8.47 -15.16
CA ARG A 411 25.04 7.52 -14.65
C ARG A 411 24.27 6.81 -15.77
N THR A 412 24.04 7.50 -16.87
CA THR A 412 23.44 6.90 -18.07
C THR A 412 24.33 5.82 -18.64
N GLU A 413 25.63 6.06 -18.72
CA GLU A 413 26.62 5.07 -19.18
C GLU A 413 26.74 3.89 -18.21
N GLU A 414 26.78 4.13 -16.88
CA GLU A 414 26.77 3.06 -15.88
C GLU A 414 25.51 2.19 -15.98
N LEU A 415 24.34 2.80 -16.22
CA LEU A 415 23.07 2.08 -16.37
C LEU A 415 23.05 1.27 -17.68
N ALA A 416 23.61 1.82 -18.78
CA ALA A 416 23.73 1.09 -20.04
C ALA A 416 24.61 -0.16 -19.87
N GLN A 417 25.76 -0.05 -19.20
CA GLN A 417 26.64 -1.18 -18.90
C GLN A 417 25.97 -2.23 -18.02
N PHE A 418 25.17 -1.79 -17.03
CA PHE A 418 24.37 -2.70 -16.21
C PHE A 418 23.35 -3.48 -17.06
N ILE A 419 22.62 -2.81 -17.96
CA ILE A 419 21.63 -3.45 -18.85
C ILE A 419 22.32 -4.51 -19.73
N GLU A 420 23.47 -4.19 -20.31
CA GLU A 420 24.25 -5.13 -21.14
C GLU A 420 24.76 -6.33 -20.33
N ALA A 421 25.23 -6.11 -19.11
CA ALA A 421 25.67 -7.17 -18.21
C ALA A 421 24.49 -8.05 -17.75
N ALA A 422 23.36 -7.44 -17.38
CA ALA A 422 22.15 -8.15 -16.99
C ALA A 422 21.57 -8.98 -18.15
N ALA A 423 21.55 -8.43 -19.37
CA ALA A 423 21.11 -9.16 -20.55
C ALA A 423 21.92 -10.42 -20.79
N LYS A 424 23.24 -10.37 -20.56
CA LYS A 424 24.12 -11.54 -20.65
C LYS A 424 23.93 -12.51 -19.49
N THR A 425 23.80 -12.01 -18.27
CA THR A 425 23.72 -12.83 -17.05
C THR A 425 22.39 -13.57 -16.94
N TYR A 426 21.30 -12.90 -17.30
CA TYR A 426 19.94 -13.44 -17.20
C TYR A 426 19.39 -13.94 -18.54
N GLU A 427 20.24 -14.01 -19.58
CA GLU A 427 19.91 -14.48 -20.94
C GLU A 427 18.70 -13.73 -21.54
N LEU A 428 18.62 -12.39 -21.32
CA LEU A 428 17.53 -11.57 -21.83
C LEU A 428 17.64 -11.39 -23.35
N ASP A 429 16.49 -11.34 -24.02
CA ASP A 429 16.43 -10.88 -25.40
C ASP A 429 16.75 -9.38 -25.46
N ARG A 430 17.90 -9.04 -26.04
CA ARG A 430 18.38 -7.66 -26.18
C ARG A 430 17.43 -6.78 -26.98
N ASP A 431 16.79 -7.36 -27.98
CA ASP A 431 15.81 -6.65 -28.84
C ASP A 431 14.42 -6.56 -28.17
N GLY A 432 14.25 -7.16 -26.99
CA GLY A 432 13.03 -7.20 -26.21
C GLY A 432 13.00 -6.27 -24.99
N ILE A 433 14.05 -5.47 -24.73
CA ILE A 433 14.11 -4.62 -23.53
C ILE A 433 13.36 -3.32 -23.73
N VAL A 434 12.36 -3.05 -22.86
CA VAL A 434 11.55 -1.83 -22.86
C VAL A 434 11.68 -1.15 -21.50
N ALA A 435 12.10 0.13 -21.50
CA ALA A 435 12.17 0.90 -20.27
C ALA A 435 10.79 1.37 -19.82
N VAL A 436 10.53 1.33 -18.51
CA VAL A 436 9.38 1.94 -17.85
C VAL A 436 9.93 2.81 -16.73
N GLY A 437 9.81 4.13 -16.85
CA GLY A 437 10.34 5.07 -15.89
C GLY A 437 9.32 6.08 -15.41
N PHE A 438 9.41 6.45 -14.13
CA PHE A 438 8.62 7.52 -13.54
C PHE A 438 9.53 8.65 -13.06
N SER A 439 9.20 9.92 -13.40
CA SER A 439 9.91 11.11 -12.92
C SER A 439 11.44 11.03 -13.17
N ASN A 440 12.27 10.94 -12.13
CA ASN A 440 13.72 10.76 -12.27
C ASN A 440 14.10 9.51 -13.10
N GLY A 441 13.36 8.42 -12.95
CA GLY A 441 13.51 7.21 -13.76
C GLY A 441 13.12 7.40 -15.23
N ALA A 442 12.08 8.21 -15.51
CA ALA A 442 11.71 8.57 -16.88
C ALA A 442 12.80 9.42 -17.56
N ASN A 443 13.43 10.33 -16.78
CA ASN A 443 14.49 11.20 -17.29
C ASN A 443 15.75 10.42 -17.67
N ILE A 444 16.17 9.44 -16.85
CA ILE A 444 17.33 8.61 -17.20
C ILE A 444 17.01 7.61 -18.33
N ALA A 445 15.75 7.14 -18.43
CA ALA A 445 15.31 6.34 -19.57
C ALA A 445 15.36 7.14 -20.87
N ALA A 446 14.90 8.40 -20.86
CA ALA A 446 15.03 9.32 -21.99
C ALA A 446 16.50 9.59 -22.32
N SER A 447 17.37 9.75 -21.31
CA SER A 447 18.82 9.90 -21.51
C SER A 447 19.45 8.67 -22.17
N LEU A 448 19.03 7.45 -21.80
CA LEU A 448 19.45 6.20 -22.47
C LEU A 448 19.04 6.19 -23.95
N LEU A 449 17.78 6.55 -24.26
CA LEU A 449 17.31 6.62 -25.66
C LEU A 449 18.17 7.56 -26.50
N LEU A 450 18.46 8.74 -25.96
CA LEU A 450 19.22 9.79 -26.68
C LEU A 450 20.73 9.49 -26.79
N SER A 451 21.32 8.81 -25.80
CA SER A 451 22.78 8.55 -25.75
C SER A 451 23.18 7.19 -26.31
N ARG A 452 22.31 6.19 -26.26
CA ARG A 452 22.60 4.78 -26.61
C ARG A 452 21.48 4.21 -27.53
N PRO A 453 21.35 4.74 -28.78
CA PRO A 453 20.38 4.25 -29.74
C PRO A 453 20.50 2.73 -29.95
N GLY A 454 19.37 2.04 -29.97
CA GLY A 454 19.31 0.58 -30.15
C GLY A 454 19.52 -0.24 -28.90
N LEU A 455 19.80 0.36 -27.72
CA LEU A 455 19.88 -0.36 -26.45
C LEU A 455 18.47 -0.77 -25.95
N LEU A 456 17.48 0.07 -26.19
CA LEU A 456 16.08 -0.14 -25.81
C LEU A 456 15.20 -0.28 -27.05
N ARG A 457 14.31 -1.26 -27.06
CA ARG A 457 13.27 -1.40 -28.09
C ARG A 457 12.24 -0.28 -28.03
N GLY A 458 11.99 0.23 -26.84
CA GLY A 458 11.04 1.30 -26.59
C GLY A 458 11.06 1.77 -25.15
N ALA A 459 10.21 2.74 -24.84
CA ALA A 459 10.07 3.23 -23.48
C ALA A 459 8.66 3.73 -23.17
N VAL A 460 8.25 3.55 -21.91
CA VAL A 460 7.13 4.22 -21.24
C VAL A 460 7.74 5.24 -20.28
N LEU A 461 7.56 6.51 -20.58
CA LEU A 461 8.11 7.65 -19.83
C LEU A 461 6.95 8.38 -19.14
N LEU A 462 6.87 8.29 -17.82
CA LEU A 462 5.77 8.82 -17.01
C LEU A 462 6.27 10.06 -16.25
N SER A 463 5.63 11.21 -16.49
CA SER A 463 6.02 12.54 -16.00
C SER A 463 7.50 12.88 -16.29
N PRO A 464 7.98 12.78 -17.55
CA PRO A 464 9.36 13.06 -17.90
C PRO A 464 9.64 14.56 -18.03
N MET A 465 10.92 14.90 -17.87
CA MET A 465 11.51 16.16 -18.32
C MET A 465 12.59 15.88 -19.37
N VAL A 466 12.92 16.87 -20.18
CA VAL A 466 14.06 16.79 -21.11
C VAL A 466 15.37 16.59 -20.32
N PRO A 467 16.09 15.47 -20.49
CA PRO A 467 17.31 15.23 -19.74
C PRO A 467 18.48 16.12 -20.21
N PHE A 468 18.64 16.25 -21.50
CA PHE A 468 19.60 17.12 -22.19
C PHE A 468 19.21 17.23 -23.67
N GLU A 469 19.78 18.22 -24.38
CA GLU A 469 19.67 18.34 -25.83
C GLU A 469 20.94 17.81 -26.50
N PRO A 470 20.85 16.76 -27.35
CA PRO A 470 22.04 16.25 -28.05
C PRO A 470 22.48 17.22 -29.18
N ASP A 471 23.78 17.34 -29.42
CA ASP A 471 24.35 18.18 -30.50
C ASP A 471 23.82 17.78 -31.89
N ALA A 472 23.50 16.51 -32.10
CA ALA A 472 22.85 15.99 -33.30
C ALA A 472 21.79 14.95 -32.90
N PRO A 473 20.61 14.92 -33.56
CA PRO A 473 19.59 13.92 -33.29
C PRO A 473 20.15 12.49 -33.49
N PRO A 474 20.01 11.59 -32.51
CA PRO A 474 20.36 10.19 -32.71
C PRO A 474 19.39 9.50 -33.68
N ASP A 475 19.74 8.34 -34.21
CA ASP A 475 18.83 7.52 -35.00
C ASP A 475 18.00 6.60 -34.10
N LEU A 476 16.73 6.95 -33.90
CA LEU A 476 15.74 6.18 -33.15
C LEU A 476 14.69 5.49 -34.05
N THR A 477 15.02 5.31 -35.33
CA THR A 477 14.14 4.59 -36.27
C THR A 477 13.84 3.18 -35.73
N GLY A 478 12.55 2.85 -35.65
CA GLY A 478 12.08 1.56 -35.10
C GLY A 478 11.88 1.55 -33.57
N THR A 479 12.23 2.63 -32.87
CA THR A 479 11.97 2.78 -31.44
C THR A 479 10.57 3.35 -31.20
N SER A 480 9.78 2.73 -30.31
CA SER A 480 8.46 3.24 -29.93
C SER A 480 8.51 3.83 -28.52
N VAL A 481 7.92 5.01 -28.32
CA VAL A 481 7.93 5.71 -27.02
C VAL A 481 6.52 6.18 -26.65
N PHE A 482 6.10 5.85 -25.43
CA PHE A 482 4.92 6.41 -24.79
C PHE A 482 5.37 7.46 -23.79
N ILE A 483 4.72 8.61 -23.79
CA ILE A 483 4.92 9.67 -22.80
C ILE A 483 3.58 9.92 -22.12
N GLY A 484 3.52 9.71 -20.80
CA GLY A 484 2.41 10.10 -19.93
C GLY A 484 2.77 11.38 -19.20
N ALA A 485 1.87 12.38 -19.19
CA ALA A 485 2.13 13.67 -18.54
C ALA A 485 0.85 14.32 -17.99
N GLY A 486 0.97 14.98 -16.84
CA GLY A 486 -0.10 15.73 -16.21
C GLY A 486 -0.15 17.19 -16.67
N ARG A 487 -1.34 17.68 -17.06
CA ARG A 487 -1.52 19.09 -17.48
C ARG A 487 -1.35 20.10 -16.33
N ALA A 488 -1.48 19.66 -15.09
CA ALA A 488 -1.27 20.47 -13.89
C ALA A 488 0.01 20.06 -13.11
N ASP A 489 0.95 19.38 -13.79
CA ASP A 489 2.22 18.98 -13.19
C ASP A 489 3.14 20.19 -13.00
N SER A 490 3.39 20.56 -11.74
CA SER A 490 4.27 21.67 -11.40
C SER A 490 5.74 21.26 -11.22
N ILE A 491 6.03 19.95 -11.18
CA ILE A 491 7.39 19.40 -11.04
C ILE A 491 7.99 19.11 -12.42
N ALA A 492 7.21 18.48 -13.29
CA ALA A 492 7.54 18.25 -14.71
C ALA A 492 6.51 18.98 -15.59
N PRO A 493 6.69 20.28 -15.83
CA PRO A 493 5.73 21.08 -16.58
C PRO A 493 5.38 20.47 -17.95
N PRO A 494 4.13 20.61 -18.45
CA PRO A 494 3.67 20.02 -19.71
C PRO A 494 4.58 20.29 -20.90
N GLU A 495 5.18 21.48 -20.95
CA GLU A 495 6.08 21.91 -22.01
C GLU A 495 7.34 21.04 -22.11
N GLN A 496 7.76 20.43 -20.98
CA GLN A 496 8.89 19.50 -20.97
C GLN A 496 8.55 18.18 -21.69
N ALA A 497 7.35 17.66 -21.45
CA ALA A 497 6.88 16.45 -22.12
C ALA A 497 6.65 16.70 -23.64
N GLU A 498 6.09 17.86 -24.01
CA GLU A 498 5.93 18.26 -25.41
C GLU A 498 7.27 18.38 -26.11
N HIS A 499 8.23 19.08 -25.50
CA HIS A 499 9.57 19.27 -26.06
C HIS A 499 10.31 17.91 -26.22
N LEU A 500 10.24 17.04 -25.20
CA LEU A 500 10.83 15.70 -25.28
C LEU A 500 10.21 14.88 -26.43
N ALA A 501 8.89 14.95 -26.59
CA ALA A 501 8.18 14.25 -27.67
C ALA A 501 8.66 14.72 -29.05
N GLU A 502 8.78 16.03 -29.26
CA GLU A 502 9.30 16.62 -30.52
C GLU A 502 10.76 16.19 -30.77
N MET A 503 11.60 16.17 -29.76
CA MET A 503 13.00 15.74 -29.89
C MET A 503 13.09 14.28 -30.34
N LEU A 504 12.34 13.39 -29.68
CA LEU A 504 12.32 11.96 -30.01
C LEU A 504 11.72 11.69 -31.39
N GLN A 505 10.68 12.43 -31.80
CA GLN A 505 10.11 12.34 -33.15
C GLN A 505 11.11 12.80 -34.20
N ARG A 506 11.83 13.91 -33.99
CA ARG A 506 12.90 14.38 -34.89
C ARG A 506 14.04 13.38 -35.04
N ALA A 507 14.26 12.57 -34.00
CA ALA A 507 15.21 11.46 -33.99
C ALA A 507 14.68 10.19 -34.70
N GLY A 508 13.44 10.18 -35.18
CA GLY A 508 12.84 9.04 -35.90
C GLY A 508 12.04 8.07 -35.05
N ALA A 509 11.83 8.34 -33.74
CA ALA A 509 11.00 7.50 -32.87
C ALA A 509 9.50 7.65 -33.16
N ALA A 510 8.74 6.55 -33.00
CA ALA A 510 7.28 6.59 -33.01
C ALA A 510 6.78 6.98 -31.59
N VAL A 511 6.37 8.25 -31.42
CA VAL A 511 5.98 8.80 -30.11
C VAL A 511 4.48 8.93 -29.98
N THR A 512 3.94 8.44 -28.86
CA THR A 512 2.55 8.63 -28.42
C THR A 512 2.57 9.43 -27.12
N VAL A 513 1.81 10.53 -27.04
CA VAL A 513 1.67 11.33 -25.82
C VAL A 513 0.26 11.16 -25.26
N HIS A 514 0.16 10.81 -23.98
CA HIS A 514 -1.08 10.72 -23.22
C HIS A 514 -1.12 11.82 -22.16
N TRP A 515 -2.25 12.55 -22.11
CA TRP A 515 -2.42 13.66 -21.19
C TRP A 515 -3.45 13.38 -20.12
N GLU A 516 -3.03 13.52 -18.87
CA GLU A 516 -3.90 13.53 -17.71
C GLU A 516 -4.21 14.96 -17.25
N SER A 517 -5.36 15.14 -16.58
CA SER A 517 -5.73 16.46 -16.02
C SER A 517 -4.99 16.77 -14.71
N GLY A 518 -4.37 15.76 -14.09
CA GLY A 518 -3.70 15.81 -12.78
C GLY A 518 -2.32 16.44 -12.81
N GLY A 519 -1.64 16.35 -11.64
CA GLY A 519 -0.25 16.79 -11.41
C GLY A 519 0.77 15.66 -11.54
N HIS A 520 1.83 15.70 -10.71
CA HIS A 520 2.97 14.77 -10.73
C HIS A 520 2.65 13.45 -10.02
N THR A 521 1.66 12.70 -10.51
CA THR A 521 1.22 11.42 -9.91
C THR A 521 0.79 10.46 -11.01
N LEU A 522 1.07 9.17 -10.83
CA LEU A 522 0.53 8.12 -11.69
C LEU A 522 -0.98 7.99 -11.47
N THR A 523 -1.74 7.87 -12.55
CA THR A 523 -3.19 7.62 -12.52
C THR A 523 -3.50 6.26 -13.14
N ASP A 524 -4.64 5.68 -12.77
CA ASP A 524 -5.10 4.43 -13.37
C ASP A 524 -5.34 4.60 -14.88
N GLY A 525 -5.85 5.77 -15.30
CA GLY A 525 -6.04 6.10 -16.72
C GLY A 525 -4.73 6.10 -17.50
N GLU A 526 -3.67 6.66 -16.94
CA GLU A 526 -2.34 6.68 -17.54
C GLU A 526 -1.73 5.27 -17.64
N VAL A 527 -1.88 4.47 -16.58
CA VAL A 527 -1.42 3.06 -16.55
C VAL A 527 -2.18 2.22 -17.59
N ASP A 528 -3.49 2.39 -17.71
CA ASP A 528 -4.30 1.69 -18.71
C ASP A 528 -3.93 2.08 -20.14
N ALA A 529 -3.69 3.37 -20.40
CA ALA A 529 -3.23 3.86 -21.70
C ALA A 529 -1.83 3.32 -22.05
N ALA A 530 -0.90 3.33 -21.11
CA ALA A 530 0.44 2.78 -21.26
C ALA A 530 0.41 1.26 -21.51
N ARG A 531 -0.46 0.52 -20.80
CA ARG A 531 -0.67 -0.93 -21.00
C ARG A 531 -1.19 -1.22 -22.41
N GLN A 532 -2.21 -0.51 -22.85
CA GLN A 532 -2.76 -0.67 -24.21
C GLN A 532 -1.73 -0.35 -25.28
N TRP A 533 -0.95 0.72 -25.08
CA TRP A 533 0.12 1.10 -26.00
C TRP A 533 1.25 0.05 -26.05
N LEU A 534 1.70 -0.48 -24.91
CA LEU A 534 2.70 -1.55 -24.84
C LEU A 534 2.25 -2.77 -25.63
N TRP A 535 0.99 -3.16 -25.46
CA TRP A 535 0.41 -4.29 -26.16
C TRP A 535 0.46 -4.10 -27.67
N GLN A 536 -0.06 -2.96 -28.16
CA GLN A 536 -0.16 -2.65 -29.59
C GLN A 536 1.18 -2.36 -30.26
N SER A 537 2.08 -1.67 -29.57
CA SER A 537 3.30 -1.13 -30.18
C SER A 537 4.52 -2.02 -29.99
N VAL A 538 4.51 -2.89 -28.98
CA VAL A 538 5.65 -3.72 -28.61
C VAL A 538 5.36 -5.21 -28.77
N VAL A 539 4.20 -5.69 -28.30
CA VAL A 539 3.87 -7.12 -28.27
C VAL A 539 3.30 -7.60 -29.61
N GLU A 540 2.33 -6.87 -30.19
CA GLU A 540 1.66 -7.28 -31.43
C GLU A 540 2.43 -6.99 -32.73
N ARG A 541 3.46 -6.12 -32.71
CA ARG A 541 4.30 -5.90 -33.89
C ARG A 541 5.33 -7.02 -34.01
N PRO A 542 5.24 -7.91 -35.03
CA PRO A 542 6.31 -8.85 -35.32
C PRO A 542 7.60 -8.07 -35.63
N GLN A 543 8.73 -8.60 -35.15
CA GLN A 543 10.05 -8.09 -35.54
C GLN A 543 10.14 -8.09 -37.07
N GLU A 544 10.10 -6.93 -37.71
CA GLU A 544 10.71 -6.80 -39.02
C GLU A 544 12.22 -6.99 -38.81
N ARG A 545 12.68 -8.21 -39.06
CA ARG A 545 14.11 -8.56 -38.98
C ARG A 545 14.89 -7.55 -39.81
N ARG A 546 15.80 -6.80 -39.20
CA ARG A 546 16.89 -6.13 -39.91
C ARG A 546 17.60 -7.22 -40.71
N MET A 547 17.44 -7.23 -42.05
CA MET A 547 18.22 -8.10 -42.91
C MET A 547 19.70 -7.73 -42.73
N PRO A 548 20.62 -8.71 -42.54
CA PRO A 548 22.02 -8.39 -42.48
C PRO A 548 22.41 -7.73 -43.80
N ILE A 549 23.00 -6.55 -43.70
CA ILE A 549 23.61 -5.87 -44.84
C ILE A 549 24.64 -6.84 -45.42
N GLY A 550 24.34 -7.36 -46.63
CA GLY A 550 25.20 -8.29 -47.33
C GLY A 550 26.60 -7.69 -47.46
N LYS A 551 27.63 -8.47 -47.11
CA LYS A 551 28.98 -8.21 -47.58
C LYS A 551 28.92 -8.35 -49.09
N GLU A 552 29.06 -7.23 -49.82
CA GLU A 552 29.49 -7.29 -51.19
C GLU A 552 30.96 -7.70 -51.24
N ASP A 553 31.20 -8.73 -52.05
CA ASP A 553 32.54 -9.32 -52.34
C ASP A 553 33.52 -8.29 -52.99
#